data_381bff799d37af08a5c21fa4a7dd4ab7
#
_entry.id   381bff799d37af08a5c21fa4a7dd4ab7
#
_cell.length_a   1.000
_cell.length_b   1.000
_cell.length_c   1.000
_cell.angle_alpha   90.00
_cell.angle_beta   90.00
_cell.angle_gamma   90.00
#
_symmetry.space_group_name_H-M   'P 1'
#
loop_
_entity.id
_entity.type
_entity.pdbx_description
1 polymer ?
#
loop_
_entity_poly.entity_id
_entity_poly.type
_entity_poly.pdbx_seq_one_letter_code
_entity_poly.pdbx_strand_id
1 'polypeptide(L)'
;MAKEQLIKKKIIMLVEDDELDVISVRRSLKRLDMPHELYTAFNGVEALQLLRGGDSERPPLESLPDILLLDLNMPKMNGLEFLSILRRDQRLKEIRVYIMTTSSEQTDRSATDQLGVSGYLIKPMGYGGGYNKIDSMEHFMQFHLRSILTDKPDGR
;
A
#
# COMPACT_ATOMS: atom_id res chain seq x y z
N MET A 1 -11.36 35.58 9.73
CA MET A 1 -11.73 34.17 9.98
C MET A 1 -10.72 33.26 9.36
N ALA A 2 -10.14 32.42 10.18
CA ALA A 2 -9.24 31.41 9.67
C ALA A 2 -10.02 30.52 8.71
N LYS A 3 -9.59 30.47 7.45
CA LYS A 3 -10.12 29.48 6.54
C LYS A 3 -9.70 28.11 7.10
N GLU A 4 -10.67 27.32 7.54
CA GLU A 4 -10.40 25.94 7.85
C GLU A 4 -9.77 25.32 6.60
N GLN A 5 -8.49 25.00 6.70
CA GLN A 5 -7.87 24.21 5.65
C GLN A 5 -8.54 22.84 5.67
N LEU A 6 -9.31 22.57 4.63
CA LEU A 6 -9.84 21.25 4.41
C LEU A 6 -8.65 20.32 4.24
N ILE A 7 -8.36 19.55 5.29
CA ILE A 7 -7.31 18.53 5.21
C ILE A 7 -7.83 17.46 4.24
N LYS A 8 -7.19 17.40 3.09
CA LYS A 8 -7.55 16.43 2.07
C LYS A 8 -7.27 15.02 2.59
N LYS A 9 -8.25 14.13 2.49
CA LYS A 9 -8.06 12.72 2.83
C LYS A 9 -7.01 12.09 1.94
N LYS A 10 -6.11 11.34 2.55
CA LYS A 10 -5.16 10.50 1.82
C LYS A 10 -5.87 9.23 1.37
N ILE A 11 -5.71 8.89 0.10
CA ILE A 11 -6.26 7.66 -0.45
C ILE A 11 -5.15 6.64 -0.55
N ILE A 12 -5.31 5.53 0.14
CA ILE A 12 -4.32 4.48 0.24
C ILE A 12 -4.93 3.20 -0.31
N MET A 13 -4.19 2.54 -1.19
CA MET A 13 -4.57 1.23 -1.67
C MET A 13 -3.58 0.20 -1.16
N LEU A 14 -4.09 -0.89 -0.62
CA LEU A 14 -3.30 -2.00 -0.14
C LEU A 14 -3.60 -3.23 -0.98
N VAL A 15 -2.57 -3.77 -1.62
CA VAL A 15 -2.68 -4.99 -2.42
C VAL A 15 -1.94 -6.10 -1.66
N GLU A 16 -2.71 -6.94 -0.97
CA GLU A 16 -2.18 -7.91 0.00
C GLU A 16 -3.19 -9.04 0.17
N ASP A 17 -2.74 -10.28 0.08
CA ASP A 17 -3.60 -11.45 0.25
C ASP A 17 -3.66 -11.99 1.68
N ASP A 18 -2.73 -11.57 2.55
CA ASP A 18 -2.70 -12.01 3.95
C ASP A 18 -3.62 -11.13 4.80
N GLU A 19 -4.70 -11.71 5.31
CA GLU A 19 -5.69 -10.97 6.09
C GLU A 19 -5.11 -10.36 7.37
N LEU A 20 -4.14 -11.01 8.00
CA LEU A 20 -3.50 -10.47 9.20
C LEU A 20 -2.71 -9.21 8.90
N ASP A 21 -2.04 -9.19 7.76
CA ASP A 21 -1.31 -8.00 7.33
C ASP A 21 -2.28 -6.87 6.98
N VAL A 22 -3.41 -7.19 6.35
CA VAL A 22 -4.46 -6.20 6.06
C VAL A 22 -4.99 -5.58 7.37
N ILE A 23 -5.29 -6.40 8.36
CA ILE A 23 -5.77 -5.93 9.67
C ILE A 23 -4.74 -5.02 10.33
N SER A 24 -3.47 -5.40 10.27
CA SER A 24 -2.38 -4.62 10.87
C SER A 24 -2.24 -3.25 10.22
N VAL A 25 -2.28 -3.18 8.90
CA VAL A 25 -2.22 -1.92 8.18
C VAL A 25 -3.43 -1.05 8.53
N ARG A 26 -4.62 -1.64 8.54
CA ARG A 26 -5.86 -0.91 8.85
C ARG A 26 -5.82 -0.30 10.26
N ARG A 27 -5.35 -1.07 11.24
CA ARG A 27 -5.20 -0.60 12.62
C ARG A 27 -4.18 0.51 12.73
N SER A 28 -3.04 0.35 12.05
CA SER A 28 -1.98 1.35 12.07
C SER A 28 -2.46 2.68 11.49
N LEU A 29 -3.21 2.63 10.41
CA LEU A 29 -3.76 3.85 9.80
C LEU A 29 -4.75 4.55 10.72
N LYS A 30 -5.59 3.80 11.43
CA LYS A 30 -6.54 4.39 12.38
C LYS A 30 -5.84 5.14 13.51
N ARG A 31 -4.66 4.68 13.91
CA ARG A 31 -3.89 5.30 14.99
C ARG A 31 -3.12 6.55 14.57
N LEU A 32 -2.97 6.78 13.27
CA LEU A 32 -2.19 7.91 12.77
C LEU A 32 -2.91 9.26 12.88
N ASP A 33 -4.16 9.28 13.26
CA ASP A 33 -4.94 10.50 13.40
C ASP A 33 -4.86 11.42 12.16
N MET A 34 -4.87 10.79 10.99
CA MET A 34 -4.86 11.49 9.70
C MET A 34 -6.09 11.07 8.89
N PRO A 35 -6.81 12.02 8.28
CA PRO A 35 -7.92 11.66 7.40
C PRO A 35 -7.41 10.78 6.26
N HIS A 36 -8.02 9.61 6.10
CA HIS A 36 -7.62 8.67 5.05
C HIS A 36 -8.77 7.76 4.67
N GLU A 37 -8.66 7.17 3.49
CA GLU A 37 -9.50 6.06 3.05
C GLU A 37 -8.56 4.94 2.62
N LEU A 38 -8.89 3.71 3.04
CA LEU A 38 -8.13 2.53 2.69
C LEU A 38 -8.96 1.63 1.79
N TYR A 39 -8.44 1.35 0.62
CA TYR A 39 -8.99 0.37 -0.30
C TYR A 39 -8.08 -0.84 -0.32
N THR A 40 -8.65 -2.03 -0.30
CA THR A 40 -7.89 -3.28 -0.26
C THR A 40 -8.21 -4.14 -1.47
N ALA A 41 -7.19 -4.83 -1.96
CA ALA A 41 -7.34 -5.82 -3.01
C ALA A 41 -6.49 -7.04 -2.64
N PHE A 42 -7.01 -8.25 -2.92
CA PHE A 42 -6.34 -9.47 -2.54
C PHE A 42 -5.32 -9.95 -3.56
N ASN A 43 -5.32 -9.38 -4.75
CA ASN A 43 -4.38 -9.73 -5.80
C ASN A 43 -4.33 -8.61 -6.84
N GLY A 44 -3.40 -8.75 -7.80
CA GLY A 44 -3.21 -7.74 -8.83
C GLY A 44 -4.39 -7.57 -9.78
N VAL A 45 -5.12 -8.65 -10.05
CA VAL A 45 -6.29 -8.58 -10.92
C VAL A 45 -7.38 -7.72 -10.30
N GLU A 46 -7.68 -7.97 -9.02
CA GLU A 46 -8.67 -7.19 -8.28
C GLU A 46 -8.24 -5.73 -8.16
N ALA A 47 -6.95 -5.49 -7.91
CA ALA A 47 -6.42 -4.15 -7.82
C ALA A 47 -6.61 -3.37 -9.11
N LEU A 48 -6.33 -4.00 -10.25
CA LEU A 48 -6.51 -3.35 -11.56
C LEU A 48 -7.99 -3.07 -11.85
N GLN A 49 -8.88 -3.97 -11.46
CA GLN A 49 -10.33 -3.74 -11.61
C GLN A 49 -10.76 -2.49 -10.86
N LEU A 50 -10.33 -2.35 -9.60
CA LEU A 50 -10.65 -1.17 -8.79
C LEU A 50 -10.07 0.11 -9.39
N LEU A 51 -8.84 0.06 -9.86
CA LEU A 51 -8.17 1.22 -10.42
C LEU A 51 -8.76 1.64 -11.77
N ARG A 52 -9.33 0.70 -12.52
CA ARG A 52 -9.85 0.93 -13.86
C ARG A 52 -11.36 1.20 -13.92
N GLY A 53 -12.03 1.34 -12.79
CA GLY A 53 -13.43 1.71 -12.77
C GLY A 53 -14.34 0.81 -11.96
N GLY A 54 -13.78 -0.13 -11.23
CA GLY A 54 -14.55 -1.02 -10.38
C GLY A 54 -15.31 -2.10 -11.16
N ASP A 55 -16.21 -2.76 -10.48
CA ASP A 55 -17.06 -3.78 -11.07
C ASP A 55 -18.48 -3.67 -10.48
N SER A 56 -19.35 -4.67 -10.75
CA SER A 56 -20.74 -4.65 -10.26
C SER A 56 -20.86 -4.76 -8.75
N GLU A 57 -19.84 -5.28 -8.07
CA GLU A 57 -19.86 -5.49 -6.62
C GLU A 57 -19.15 -4.39 -5.86
N ARG A 58 -18.14 -3.77 -6.46
CA ARG A 58 -17.35 -2.72 -5.81
C ARG A 58 -17.34 -1.48 -6.70
N PRO A 59 -17.72 -0.32 -6.16
CA PRO A 59 -17.69 0.90 -6.96
C PRO A 59 -16.24 1.30 -7.28
N PRO A 60 -16.05 2.11 -8.33
CA PRO A 60 -14.71 2.63 -8.63
C PRO A 60 -14.23 3.55 -7.53
N LEU A 61 -12.92 3.72 -7.45
CA LEU A 61 -12.32 4.68 -6.54
C LEU A 61 -12.71 6.09 -6.95
N GLU A 62 -12.99 6.95 -5.97
CA GLU A 62 -13.33 8.36 -6.24
C GLU A 62 -12.18 9.08 -6.92
N SER A 63 -10.94 8.74 -6.56
CA SER A 63 -9.75 9.26 -7.19
C SER A 63 -8.64 8.22 -7.13
N LEU A 64 -7.56 8.43 -7.89
CA LEU A 64 -6.42 7.52 -7.84
C LEU A 64 -5.76 7.57 -6.47
N PRO A 65 -5.21 6.44 -6.00
CA PRO A 65 -4.52 6.42 -4.71
C PRO A 65 -3.33 7.37 -4.69
N ASP A 66 -3.14 8.05 -3.56
CA ASP A 66 -1.92 8.80 -3.30
C ASP A 66 -0.74 7.86 -3.11
N ILE A 67 -1.01 6.71 -2.50
CA ILE A 67 0.00 5.69 -2.20
C ILE A 67 -0.61 4.32 -2.40
N LEU A 68 0.18 3.43 -2.98
CA LEU A 68 -0.18 2.02 -3.12
C LEU A 68 0.87 1.18 -2.40
N LEU A 69 0.40 0.38 -1.45
CA LEU A 69 1.23 -0.58 -0.72
C LEU A 69 1.05 -1.95 -1.38
N LEU A 70 2.13 -2.53 -1.85
CA LEU A 70 2.08 -3.72 -2.69
C LEU A 70 2.91 -4.86 -2.13
N ASP A 71 2.25 -5.99 -1.88
CA ASP A 71 2.94 -7.25 -1.62
C ASP A 71 3.30 -7.89 -2.96
N LEU A 72 4.53 -8.36 -3.10
CA LEU A 72 4.97 -9.02 -4.34
C LEU A 72 4.52 -10.47 -4.45
N ASN A 73 4.30 -11.14 -3.32
CA ASN A 73 3.97 -12.57 -3.30
C ASN A 73 2.47 -12.80 -3.15
N MET A 74 1.76 -12.77 -4.26
CA MET A 74 0.31 -12.95 -4.28
C MET A 74 -0.09 -13.99 -5.32
N PRO A 75 -1.23 -14.68 -5.11
CA PRO A 75 -1.77 -15.59 -6.11
C PRO A 75 -2.34 -14.86 -7.32
N LYS A 76 -2.59 -15.59 -8.39
CA LYS A 76 -3.15 -15.14 -9.67
C LYS A 76 -2.24 -14.20 -10.45
N MET A 77 -2.03 -13.01 -9.96
CA MET A 77 -1.11 -12.04 -10.55
C MET A 77 -0.17 -11.56 -9.46
N ASN A 78 1.11 -11.88 -9.56
CA ASN A 78 2.09 -11.45 -8.57
C ASN A 78 2.34 -9.94 -8.67
N GLY A 79 3.00 -9.41 -7.63
CA GLY A 79 3.20 -7.97 -7.53
C GLY A 79 4.03 -7.38 -8.66
N LEU A 80 5.03 -8.11 -9.17
CA LEU A 80 5.85 -7.62 -10.27
C LEU A 80 5.05 -7.50 -11.57
N GLU A 81 4.21 -8.49 -11.86
CA GLU A 81 3.32 -8.43 -13.03
C GLU A 81 2.36 -7.26 -12.92
N PHE A 82 1.76 -7.10 -11.76
CA PHE A 82 0.85 -6.00 -11.50
C PHE A 82 1.56 -4.65 -11.69
N LEU A 83 2.75 -4.49 -11.10
CA LEU A 83 3.52 -3.26 -11.17
C LEU A 83 3.91 -2.93 -12.62
N SER A 84 4.28 -3.95 -13.39
CA SER A 84 4.61 -3.76 -14.81
C SER A 84 3.42 -3.22 -15.60
N ILE A 85 2.24 -3.77 -15.35
CA ILE A 85 1.01 -3.31 -16.00
C ILE A 85 0.70 -1.88 -15.58
N LEU A 86 0.83 -1.59 -14.29
CA LEU A 86 0.57 -0.26 -13.74
C LEU A 86 1.43 0.80 -14.42
N ARG A 87 2.72 0.51 -14.60
CA ARG A 87 3.68 1.46 -15.18
C ARG A 87 3.49 1.68 -16.68
N ARG A 88 2.82 0.76 -17.36
CA ARG A 88 2.50 0.91 -18.81
C ARG A 88 1.15 1.57 -19.05
N ASP A 89 0.35 1.75 -18.02
CA ASP A 89 -0.97 2.38 -18.15
C ASP A 89 -0.81 3.89 -18.04
N GLN A 90 -1.28 4.62 -19.04
CA GLN A 90 -1.11 6.08 -19.12
C GLN A 90 -1.75 6.82 -17.94
N ARG A 91 -2.83 6.26 -17.42
CA ARG A 91 -3.56 6.88 -16.32
C ARG A 91 -2.98 6.52 -14.96
N LEU A 92 -2.39 5.33 -14.84
CA LEU A 92 -1.97 4.76 -13.55
C LEU A 92 -0.46 4.85 -13.29
N LYS A 93 0.32 5.18 -14.28
CA LYS A 93 1.79 5.05 -14.22
C LYS A 93 2.46 5.96 -13.20
N GLU A 94 1.80 7.01 -12.75
CA GLU A 94 2.37 7.96 -11.79
C GLU A 94 2.06 7.64 -10.32
N ILE A 95 1.29 6.58 -10.05
CA ILE A 95 0.95 6.21 -8.69
C ILE A 95 2.22 5.81 -7.93
N ARG A 96 2.39 6.39 -6.73
CA ARG A 96 3.53 6.07 -5.86
C ARG A 96 3.33 4.69 -5.25
N VAL A 97 4.31 3.82 -5.42
CA VAL A 97 4.23 2.43 -4.95
C VAL A 97 5.34 2.16 -3.93
N TYR A 98 4.96 1.59 -2.81
CA TYR A 98 5.88 1.07 -1.80
C TYR A 98 5.68 -0.45 -1.75
N ILE A 99 6.80 -1.18 -1.80
CA ILE A 99 6.77 -2.63 -1.75
C ILE A 99 6.80 -3.09 -0.31
N MET A 100 5.91 -4.01 0.04
CA MET A 100 5.90 -4.67 1.34
C MET A 100 6.45 -6.08 1.18
N THR A 101 7.47 -6.43 1.95
CA THR A 101 8.13 -7.73 1.83
C THR A 101 8.64 -8.17 3.20
N THR A 102 8.83 -9.47 3.37
CA THR A 102 9.49 -10.01 4.57
C THR A 102 11.00 -10.05 4.35
N SER A 103 11.76 -10.07 5.43
CA SER A 103 13.21 -10.15 5.33
C SER A 103 13.70 -11.49 4.75
N SER A 104 12.84 -12.52 4.79
CA SER A 104 13.15 -13.83 4.24
C SER A 104 12.79 -13.96 2.76
N GLU A 105 12.02 -13.05 2.22
CA GLU A 105 11.64 -13.08 0.81
C GLU A 105 12.77 -12.54 -0.05
N GLN A 106 13.07 -13.26 -1.13
CA GLN A 106 13.99 -12.74 -2.12
C GLN A 106 13.23 -11.78 -3.03
N THR A 107 13.48 -10.50 -2.84
CA THR A 107 12.88 -9.47 -3.67
C THR A 107 13.86 -9.08 -4.76
N ASP A 108 13.41 -9.13 -6.01
CA ASP A 108 14.22 -8.63 -7.11
C ASP A 108 14.15 -7.10 -7.11
N ARG A 109 15.03 -6.49 -6.32
CA ARG A 109 15.07 -5.02 -6.19
C ARG A 109 15.45 -4.35 -7.50
N SER A 110 16.26 -5.00 -8.30
CA SER A 110 16.63 -4.45 -9.60
C SER A 110 15.40 -4.28 -10.49
N ALA A 111 14.56 -5.31 -10.55
CA ALA A 111 13.33 -5.25 -11.34
C ALA A 111 12.35 -4.22 -10.82
N THR A 112 12.15 -4.15 -9.49
CA THR A 112 11.23 -3.17 -8.91
C THR A 112 11.77 -1.74 -9.03
N ASP A 113 13.06 -1.55 -8.86
CA ASP A 113 13.67 -0.22 -9.02
C ASP A 113 13.52 0.30 -10.46
N GLN A 114 13.65 -0.57 -11.45
CA GLN A 114 13.41 -0.20 -12.85
C GLN A 114 11.96 0.23 -13.09
N LEU A 115 11.04 -0.27 -12.29
CA LEU A 115 9.63 0.08 -12.37
C LEU A 115 9.28 1.28 -11.48
N GLY A 116 10.28 1.92 -10.88
CA GLY A 116 10.10 3.21 -10.22
C GLY A 116 9.36 3.14 -8.89
N VAL A 117 9.63 2.14 -8.05
CA VAL A 117 9.04 2.09 -6.71
C VAL A 117 9.64 3.18 -5.83
N SER A 118 8.83 3.71 -4.91
CA SER A 118 9.25 4.80 -4.02
C SER A 118 10.01 4.30 -2.79
N GLY A 119 9.84 3.04 -2.43
CA GLY A 119 10.55 2.46 -1.30
C GLY A 119 10.07 1.08 -0.96
N TYR A 120 10.64 0.54 0.12
CA TYR A 120 10.39 -0.81 0.60
C TYR A 120 10.04 -0.77 2.07
N LEU A 121 9.01 -1.52 2.46
CA LEU A 121 8.65 -1.74 3.85
C LEU A 121 8.89 -3.21 4.17
N ILE A 122 9.77 -3.48 5.13
CA ILE A 122 10.07 -4.84 5.52
C ILE A 122 9.17 -5.23 6.67
N LYS A 123 8.34 -6.27 6.44
CA LYS A 123 7.43 -6.78 7.47
C LYS A 123 8.26 -7.39 8.61
N PRO A 124 7.90 -7.15 9.87
CA PRO A 124 8.66 -7.71 10.97
C PRO A 124 8.48 -9.23 11.06
N MET A 125 9.57 -9.91 11.41
CA MET A 125 9.59 -11.35 11.68
C MET A 125 9.43 -11.58 13.18
N GLY A 126 8.34 -11.11 13.73
CA GLY A 126 8.19 -11.06 15.17
C GLY A 126 7.42 -12.23 15.76
N TYR A 127 7.99 -13.42 15.74
CA TYR A 127 7.27 -14.60 16.21
C TYR A 127 7.76 -15.14 17.57
N GLY A 128 8.70 -14.46 18.20
CA GLY A 128 9.21 -14.90 19.49
C GLY A 128 8.75 -14.01 20.63
N GLY A 129 8.68 -14.54 21.85
CA GLY A 129 8.56 -13.74 23.03
C GLY A 129 7.18 -13.22 23.41
N GLY A 130 6.14 -13.89 23.00
CA GLY A 130 4.78 -13.60 23.48
C GLY A 130 4.06 -12.49 22.74
N TYR A 131 4.66 -11.93 21.72
CA TYR A 131 4.00 -10.97 20.85
C TYR A 131 3.34 -11.70 19.69
N ASN A 132 2.10 -11.38 19.38
CA ASN A 132 1.47 -11.95 18.20
C ASN A 132 1.87 -11.14 16.95
N LYS A 133 1.68 -11.76 15.79
CA LYS A 133 2.05 -11.15 14.51
C LYS A 133 1.38 -9.79 14.28
N ILE A 134 0.14 -9.67 14.69
CA ILE A 134 -0.65 -8.45 14.48
C ILE A 134 -0.04 -7.28 15.27
N ASP A 135 0.31 -7.50 16.52
CA ASP A 135 0.86 -6.42 17.37
C ASP A 135 2.21 -5.94 16.88
N SER A 136 3.10 -6.87 16.53
CA SER A 136 4.42 -6.53 16.00
C SER A 136 4.32 -5.77 14.68
N MET A 137 3.46 -6.26 13.80
CA MET A 137 3.23 -5.63 12.50
C MET A 137 2.64 -4.24 12.66
N GLU A 138 1.71 -4.08 13.59
CA GLU A 138 1.04 -2.81 13.82
C GLU A 138 2.01 -1.71 14.23
N HIS A 139 2.90 -2.00 15.20
CA HIS A 139 3.92 -1.03 15.64
C HIS A 139 4.87 -0.67 14.51
N PHE A 140 5.33 -1.67 13.77
CA PHE A 140 6.24 -1.48 12.66
C PHE A 140 5.60 -0.62 11.56
N MET A 141 4.39 -0.98 11.15
CA MET A 141 3.69 -0.27 10.09
C MET A 141 3.31 1.15 10.50
N GLN A 142 2.97 1.38 11.76
CA GLN A 142 2.67 2.70 12.26
C GLN A 142 3.85 3.65 12.07
N PHE A 143 5.05 3.19 12.40
CA PHE A 143 6.26 3.98 12.22
C PHE A 143 6.49 4.32 10.74
N HIS A 144 6.43 3.32 9.88
CA HIS A 144 6.68 3.53 8.44
C HIS A 144 5.58 4.32 7.76
N LEU A 145 4.33 4.02 8.05
CA LEU A 145 3.21 4.73 7.43
C LEU A 145 3.19 6.21 7.78
N ARG A 146 3.52 6.55 9.02
CA ARG A 146 3.59 7.95 9.42
C ARG A 146 4.61 8.70 8.55
N SER A 147 5.78 8.11 8.36
CA SER A 147 6.83 8.70 7.55
C SER A 147 6.37 8.89 6.09
N ILE A 148 5.79 7.84 5.51
CA ILE A 148 5.34 7.86 4.11
C ILE A 148 4.24 8.89 3.88
N LEU A 149 3.26 8.95 4.78
CA LEU A 149 2.09 9.82 4.59
C LEU A 149 2.38 11.28 4.87
N THR A 150 3.46 11.58 5.59
CA THR A 150 3.87 12.96 5.84
C THR A 150 4.87 13.47 4.82
N ASP A 151 5.44 12.60 4.00
CA ASP A 151 6.36 13.02 2.93
C ASP A 151 5.61 13.81 1.86
N LYS A 152 6.25 14.86 1.37
CA LYS A 152 5.70 15.64 0.27
C LYS A 152 5.87 14.85 -1.05
N PRO A 153 4.88 14.96 -1.96
CA PRO A 153 4.90 14.17 -3.19
C PRO A 153 6.15 14.33 -4.06
N ASP A 154 6.80 15.48 -4.01
CA ASP A 154 7.97 15.76 -4.85
C ASP A 154 9.30 15.50 -4.15
N GLY A 155 9.27 14.97 -2.93
CA GLY A 155 10.48 14.65 -2.17
C GLY A 155 11.30 15.86 -1.74
N ARG A 156 10.71 17.00 -1.71
CA ARG A 156 11.40 18.26 -1.37
C ARG A 156 10.79 18.94 -0.16
#